data_1d0dc43c3cb9fd69ea2a44d66685397a
#
_entry.id   1d0dc43c3cb9fd69ea2a44d66685397a
#
_cell.length_a   1.000
_cell.length_b   1.000
_cell.length_c   1.000
_cell.angle_alpha   90.00
_cell.angle_beta   90.00
_cell.angle_gamma   90.00
#
_symmetry.space_group_name_H-M   'P 1'
#
loop_
_entity.id
_entity.type
_entity.pdbx_description
1 polymer ?
#
loop_
_entity_poly.entity_id
_entity_poly.type
_entity_poly.pdbx_seq_one_letter_code
_entity_poly.pdbx_strand_id
1 'polypeptide(L)'
;MKRGAGRLLSLLIHPLLIGLLVVPGSGVLAGPTVSVSPTTQSTRLLAVPPAPKAVAELPVTTLITPSAFDTLQADLQAIAAQSGAQVGISLQELSGPRRNNLSLNGRQSFYAASAYKVPLLMAEAQQVASGQASPSERLCFDPRDAEDGWFTDYGDGSCFTRDELAVRAGRYSDNTAAHILVRYLGGPDALNRFAKSFGMKASALWDPNTTTADDLTAAWVNEALGRLGGTTAQRWLYPVLSHTAYEHGIPAGLPGSATVVHKVGAMYGTENDSAYVVNGRISYVLSVSVDGIDEAAGWSVIARISARIWQYELSRPEFVVPVIPPEAPRQPETRY
;
A
#
# COMPACT_ATOMS: atom_id res chain seq x y z
N MET A 1 -48.84 -13.46 28.51
CA MET A 1 -48.30 -14.61 29.24
C MET A 1 -47.84 -15.67 28.25
N LYS A 2 -46.53 -15.89 28.13
CA LYS A 2 -45.82 -17.17 28.00
C LYS A 2 -44.34 -16.83 27.70
N ARG A 3 -43.53 -17.17 28.65
CA ARG A 3 -42.12 -17.35 28.77
C ARG A 3 -41.54 -18.13 27.58
N GLY A 4 -40.43 -17.83 26.97
CA GLY A 4 -39.09 -17.83 27.49
C GLY A 4 -38.35 -19.06 26.99
N ALA A 5 -37.23 -18.96 26.37
CA ALA A 5 -36.14 -19.96 26.47
C ALA A 5 -34.87 -19.35 25.88
N GLY A 6 -33.93 -18.98 26.76
CA GLY A 6 -32.56 -18.68 26.39
C GLY A 6 -31.83 -19.94 25.95
N ARG A 7 -30.96 -19.83 24.97
CA ARG A 7 -29.96 -20.83 24.62
C ARG A 7 -28.59 -20.36 25.08
N LEU A 8 -28.06 -21.09 26.07
CA LEU A 8 -26.65 -20.98 26.49
C LEU A 8 -25.75 -21.40 25.34
N LEU A 9 -24.78 -20.57 25.06
CA LEU A 9 -23.66 -20.88 24.17
C LEU A 9 -22.56 -21.55 25.00
N SER A 10 -22.25 -22.81 24.68
CA SER A 10 -21.23 -23.64 25.35
C SER A 10 -19.85 -23.30 24.77
N LEU A 11 -18.98 -22.74 25.60
CA LEU A 11 -17.54 -22.58 25.32
C LEU A 11 -16.84 -23.95 25.44
N LEU A 12 -16.29 -24.42 24.34
CA LEU A 12 -15.35 -25.54 24.33
C LEU A 12 -13.92 -25.00 24.36
N ILE A 13 -13.27 -25.17 25.49
CA ILE A 13 -11.84 -24.89 25.70
C ILE A 13 -11.05 -26.13 25.27
N HIS A 14 -10.14 -25.99 24.31
CA HIS A 14 -9.14 -27.02 23.97
C HIS A 14 -7.81 -26.73 24.65
N PRO A 15 -7.16 -27.71 25.27
CA PRO A 15 -5.87 -27.50 25.89
C PRO A 15 -4.72 -27.59 24.88
N LEU A 16 -3.78 -26.67 25.03
CA LEU A 16 -2.53 -26.55 24.27
C LEU A 16 -1.55 -27.62 24.81
N LEU A 17 -1.09 -28.53 23.95
CA LEU A 17 0.03 -29.43 24.25
C LEU A 17 1.34 -28.77 23.82
N ILE A 18 2.18 -28.47 24.82
CA ILE A 18 3.57 -28.00 24.62
C ILE A 18 4.48 -29.22 24.51
N GLY A 19 5.01 -29.46 23.34
CA GLY A 19 6.06 -30.45 23.08
C GLY A 19 7.45 -29.82 23.21
N LEU A 20 8.20 -30.27 24.21
CA LEU A 20 9.60 -29.89 24.48
C LEU A 20 10.50 -30.78 23.61
N LEU A 21 11.23 -30.22 22.65
CA LEU A 21 12.27 -30.93 21.90
C LEU A 21 13.65 -30.63 22.50
N VAL A 22 14.27 -31.64 23.03
CA VAL A 22 15.67 -31.65 23.52
C VAL A 22 16.57 -32.06 22.38
N VAL A 23 17.59 -31.23 22.05
CA VAL A 23 18.66 -31.54 21.08
C VAL A 23 19.93 -31.87 21.84
N PRO A 24 20.60 -33.03 21.60
CA PRO A 24 21.86 -33.35 22.23
C PRO A 24 23.05 -32.72 21.50
N GLY A 25 24.02 -32.26 22.27
CA GLY A 25 25.23 -31.61 21.82
C GLY A 25 26.20 -32.56 21.11
N SER A 26 26.98 -31.99 20.18
CA SER A 26 28.06 -32.65 19.48
C SER A 26 29.41 -32.02 19.85
N GLY A 27 30.36 -32.90 20.17
CA GLY A 27 31.65 -32.59 20.72
C GLY A 27 32.64 -31.96 19.74
N VAL A 28 33.58 -31.24 20.34
CA VAL A 28 34.76 -30.63 19.71
C VAL A 28 35.85 -31.68 19.60
N LEU A 29 36.42 -31.88 18.41
CA LEU A 29 37.67 -32.61 18.19
C LEU A 29 38.81 -31.63 17.91
N ALA A 30 39.82 -31.67 18.76
CA ALA A 30 41.08 -30.95 18.64
C ALA A 30 42.02 -31.71 17.69
N GLY A 31 42.64 -31.03 16.72
CA GLY A 31 43.72 -31.51 15.86
C GLY A 31 45.08 -30.97 16.29
N PRO A 32 46.18 -31.63 15.99
CA PRO A 32 47.50 -31.38 16.58
C PRO A 32 48.24 -30.22 15.92
N THR A 33 48.91 -29.43 16.76
CA THR A 33 49.85 -28.38 16.40
C THR A 33 51.22 -28.93 16.00
N VAL A 34 51.71 -28.58 14.81
CA VAL A 34 53.09 -28.83 14.37
C VAL A 34 53.92 -27.59 14.59
N SER A 35 54.97 -27.74 15.44
CA SER A 35 55.96 -26.73 15.72
C SER A 35 57.12 -26.87 14.72
N VAL A 36 57.49 -25.80 14.02
CA VAL A 36 58.70 -25.71 13.18
C VAL A 36 59.55 -24.53 13.65
N SER A 37 60.76 -24.85 14.15
CA SER A 37 61.76 -23.85 14.52
C SER A 37 62.55 -23.35 13.33
N PRO A 38 62.84 -22.06 13.19
CA PRO A 38 63.68 -21.55 12.15
C PRO A 38 65.15 -21.39 12.60
N THR A 39 66.05 -21.87 11.76
CA THR A 39 67.52 -21.74 11.89
C THR A 39 67.93 -20.34 11.45
N THR A 40 68.74 -19.69 12.30
CA THR A 40 69.29 -18.32 12.07
C THR A 40 70.44 -18.37 11.13
N GLN A 41 70.42 -17.63 10.02
CA GLN A 41 71.58 -17.16 9.31
C GLN A 41 71.68 -15.64 9.35
N SER A 42 72.75 -15.14 9.94
CA SER A 42 73.00 -13.73 10.11
C SER A 42 73.74 -13.19 8.83
N THR A 43 73.08 -12.29 8.11
CA THR A 43 73.70 -11.52 7.04
C THR A 43 73.66 -10.04 7.39
N ARG A 44 74.79 -9.43 7.63
CA ARG A 44 74.95 -8.02 7.98
C ARG A 44 74.71 -7.18 6.74
N LEU A 45 73.60 -6.48 6.66
CA LEU A 45 73.37 -5.49 5.59
C LEU A 45 73.50 -4.07 6.14
N LEU A 46 74.10 -3.24 5.33
CA LEU A 46 74.43 -1.83 5.55
C LEU A 46 73.10 -1.01 5.77
N ALA A 47 73.16 -0.09 6.71
CA ALA A 47 72.05 0.77 7.06
C ALA A 47 71.74 1.76 5.92
N VAL A 48 70.51 1.69 5.41
CA VAL A 48 69.87 2.70 4.55
C VAL A 48 69.15 3.73 5.45
N PRO A 49 69.28 5.05 5.20
CA PRO A 49 68.61 6.06 6.01
C PRO A 49 67.15 5.92 5.91
N PRO A 50 66.37 6.20 6.99
CA PRO A 50 64.92 6.05 6.98
C PRO A 50 64.27 7.05 6.01
N ALA A 51 63.38 6.52 5.16
CA ALA A 51 62.51 7.32 4.32
C ALA A 51 61.60 8.24 5.19
N PRO A 52 61.26 9.44 4.70
CA PRO A 52 60.36 10.33 5.44
C PRO A 52 59.03 9.62 5.72
N LYS A 53 58.59 9.70 6.98
CA LYS A 53 57.28 9.16 7.39
C LYS A 53 56.21 9.78 6.51
N ALA A 54 55.53 8.95 5.73
CA ALA A 54 54.30 9.34 5.04
C ALA A 54 53.31 9.88 6.09
N VAL A 55 52.93 11.12 5.92
CA VAL A 55 51.82 11.69 6.69
C VAL A 55 50.61 10.85 6.32
N ALA A 56 50.01 10.13 7.28
CA ALA A 56 48.82 9.39 7.07
C ALA A 56 47.72 10.40 6.67
N GLU A 57 47.28 10.34 5.42
CA GLU A 57 46.08 11.03 5.00
C GLU A 57 44.92 10.49 5.85
N LEU A 58 44.32 11.37 6.67
CA LEU A 58 43.11 11.05 7.38
C LEU A 58 42.04 10.72 6.33
N PRO A 59 41.29 9.63 6.47
CA PRO A 59 40.24 9.32 5.54
C PRO A 59 39.25 10.49 5.50
N VAL A 60 39.13 11.12 4.34
CA VAL A 60 38.09 12.11 4.08
C VAL A 60 36.77 11.35 4.12
N THR A 61 36.11 11.34 5.27
CA THR A 61 34.72 10.83 5.39
C THR A 61 33.85 11.82 4.66
N THR A 62 33.56 11.53 3.40
CA THR A 62 32.56 12.27 2.64
C THR A 62 31.20 12.01 3.32
N LEU A 63 30.69 13.01 4.02
CA LEU A 63 29.33 12.97 4.54
C LEU A 63 28.38 12.94 3.35
N ILE A 64 27.88 11.74 3.01
CA ILE A 64 26.85 11.59 1.98
C ILE A 64 25.56 12.13 2.58
N THR A 65 25.10 13.28 2.11
CA THR A 65 23.76 13.79 2.46
C THR A 65 22.71 12.85 1.87
N PRO A 66 21.79 12.28 2.68
CA PRO A 66 20.74 11.42 2.18
C PRO A 66 19.91 12.15 1.11
N SER A 67 19.47 11.43 0.09
CA SER A 67 18.52 11.99 -0.87
C SER A 67 17.17 12.28 -0.18
N ALA A 68 16.35 13.15 -0.77
CA ALA A 68 15.01 13.40 -0.26
C ALA A 68 14.17 12.11 -0.19
N PHE A 69 14.41 11.16 -1.10
CA PHE A 69 13.74 9.87 -1.10
C PHE A 69 14.23 8.95 0.03
N ASP A 70 15.54 8.92 0.31
CA ASP A 70 16.09 8.16 1.45
C ASP A 70 15.55 8.72 2.77
N THR A 71 15.42 10.04 2.87
CA THR A 71 14.81 10.71 4.03
C THR A 71 13.33 10.32 4.16
N LEU A 72 12.56 10.31 3.06
CA LEU A 72 11.19 9.82 3.08
C LEU A 72 11.12 8.39 3.61
N GLN A 73 11.95 7.50 3.09
CA GLN A 73 11.96 6.10 3.50
C GLN A 73 12.24 5.95 5.00
N ALA A 74 13.21 6.69 5.55
CA ALA A 74 13.52 6.69 6.97
C ALA A 74 12.36 7.21 7.82
N ASP A 75 11.70 8.29 7.38
CA ASP A 75 10.56 8.85 8.09
C ASP A 75 9.36 7.89 8.10
N LEU A 76 9.08 7.21 6.99
CA LEU A 76 8.00 6.21 6.93
C LEU A 76 8.30 5.01 7.84
N GLN A 77 9.56 4.56 7.89
CA GLN A 77 10.00 3.53 8.84
C GLN A 77 9.79 3.98 10.30
N ALA A 78 10.13 5.24 10.60
CA ALA A 78 9.95 5.80 11.93
C ALA A 78 8.46 5.91 12.31
N ILE A 79 7.59 6.37 11.39
CA ILE A 79 6.14 6.42 11.63
C ILE A 79 5.58 5.01 11.91
N ALA A 80 5.96 4.03 11.11
CA ALA A 80 5.54 2.63 11.29
C ALA A 80 6.02 2.08 12.64
N ALA A 81 7.29 2.25 12.98
CA ALA A 81 7.86 1.76 14.23
C ALA A 81 7.23 2.40 15.47
N GLN A 82 6.96 3.72 15.43
CA GLN A 82 6.33 4.47 16.53
C GLN A 82 4.85 4.11 16.75
N SER A 83 4.18 3.57 15.75
CA SER A 83 2.76 3.19 15.86
C SER A 83 2.53 1.99 16.77
N GLY A 84 3.51 1.12 16.93
CA GLY A 84 3.37 -0.17 17.60
C GLY A 84 2.55 -1.20 16.80
N ALA A 85 2.11 -0.84 15.59
CA ALA A 85 1.32 -1.69 14.70
C ALA A 85 2.20 -2.48 13.72
N GLN A 86 1.61 -3.48 13.09
CA GLN A 86 2.12 -4.01 11.84
C GLN A 86 1.69 -3.07 10.70
N VAL A 87 2.66 -2.56 9.93
CA VAL A 87 2.38 -1.58 8.86
C VAL A 87 3.01 -2.06 7.55
N GLY A 88 2.19 -2.13 6.51
CA GLY A 88 2.61 -2.34 5.13
C GLY A 88 2.38 -1.07 4.30
N ILE A 89 3.39 -0.58 3.59
CA ILE A 89 3.31 0.61 2.74
C ILE A 89 3.84 0.26 1.36
N SER A 90 3.10 0.67 0.32
CA SER A 90 3.54 0.59 -1.07
C SER A 90 3.24 1.90 -1.78
N LEU A 91 4.27 2.55 -2.31
CA LEU A 91 4.20 3.81 -3.06
C LEU A 91 4.75 3.60 -4.46
N GLN A 92 4.05 4.08 -5.47
CA GLN A 92 4.53 4.15 -6.84
C GLN A 92 4.25 5.55 -7.42
N GLU A 93 5.31 6.31 -7.69
CA GLU A 93 5.19 7.57 -8.44
C GLU A 93 4.85 7.29 -9.90
N LEU A 94 3.88 8.05 -10.45
CA LEU A 94 3.45 7.93 -11.85
C LEU A 94 3.87 9.12 -12.70
N SER A 95 4.22 10.25 -12.10
CA SER A 95 4.61 11.49 -12.78
C SER A 95 6.06 11.88 -12.53
N GLY A 96 6.57 12.79 -13.36
CA GLY A 96 7.95 13.25 -13.31
C GLY A 96 8.93 12.35 -14.08
N PRO A 97 10.16 12.83 -14.30
CA PRO A 97 11.21 12.08 -15.01
C PRO A 97 11.82 10.97 -14.17
N ARG A 98 11.84 11.12 -12.85
CA ARG A 98 12.22 10.08 -11.89
C ARG A 98 10.93 9.57 -11.27
N ARG A 99 10.72 8.27 -11.33
CA ARG A 99 9.55 7.60 -10.78
C ARG A 99 10.04 6.57 -9.78
N ASN A 100 10.09 6.99 -8.52
CA ASN A 100 10.51 6.10 -7.45
C ASN A 100 9.36 5.15 -7.09
N ASN A 101 9.76 4.02 -6.53
CA ASN A 101 8.85 3.12 -5.85
C ASN A 101 9.41 2.79 -4.45
N LEU A 102 8.53 2.54 -3.53
CA LEU A 102 8.87 2.13 -2.17
C LEU A 102 7.93 1.01 -1.74
N SER A 103 8.50 -0.04 -1.19
CA SER A 103 7.75 -1.11 -0.52
C SER A 103 8.38 -1.33 0.85
N LEU A 104 7.67 -0.91 1.90
CA LEU A 104 8.02 -1.17 3.29
C LEU A 104 7.03 -2.19 3.83
N ASN A 105 7.48 -3.42 4.08
CA ASN A 105 6.64 -4.56 4.42
C ASN A 105 5.46 -4.75 3.44
N GLY A 106 5.55 -4.22 2.23
CA GLY A 106 4.44 -4.15 1.28
C GLY A 106 3.94 -5.51 0.80
N ARG A 107 4.73 -6.58 0.99
CA ARG A 107 4.35 -7.97 0.71
C ARG A 107 3.79 -8.72 1.92
N GLN A 108 3.74 -8.09 3.09
CA GLN A 108 3.08 -8.67 4.25
C GLN A 108 1.59 -8.83 3.96
N SER A 109 1.05 -9.99 4.34
CA SER A 109 -0.38 -10.29 4.18
C SER A 109 -1.18 -9.66 5.31
N PHE A 110 -2.26 -8.99 4.96
CA PHE A 110 -3.24 -8.39 5.86
C PHE A 110 -4.64 -8.91 5.54
N TYR A 111 -5.54 -8.88 6.49
CA TYR A 111 -6.94 -9.09 6.20
C TYR A 111 -7.45 -7.96 5.30
N ALA A 112 -8.01 -8.29 4.14
CA ALA A 112 -8.38 -7.27 3.14
C ALA A 112 -9.62 -6.47 3.55
N ALA A 113 -10.52 -7.04 4.33
CA ALA A 113 -11.84 -6.46 4.58
C ALA A 113 -12.47 -5.99 3.26
N SER A 114 -13.00 -4.78 3.18
CA SER A 114 -13.59 -4.23 1.96
C SER A 114 -12.57 -3.80 0.88
N ALA A 115 -11.27 -3.95 1.08
CA ALA A 115 -10.29 -3.65 0.03
C ALA A 115 -10.39 -4.60 -1.18
N TYR A 116 -11.01 -5.80 -1.03
CA TYR A 116 -11.33 -6.67 -2.17
C TYR A 116 -12.26 -6.00 -3.21
N LYS A 117 -12.99 -4.95 -2.81
CA LYS A 117 -13.86 -4.19 -3.71
C LYS A 117 -13.07 -3.34 -4.72
N VAL A 118 -11.75 -3.12 -4.51
CA VAL A 118 -10.88 -2.46 -5.50
C VAL A 118 -10.85 -3.24 -6.81
N PRO A 119 -10.35 -4.48 -6.86
CA PRO A 119 -10.35 -5.25 -8.10
C PRO A 119 -11.76 -5.61 -8.59
N LEU A 120 -12.75 -5.75 -7.70
CA LEU A 120 -14.14 -5.96 -8.11
C LEU A 120 -14.64 -4.80 -8.98
N LEU A 121 -14.54 -3.56 -8.48
CA LEU A 121 -15.01 -2.39 -9.20
C LEU A 121 -14.19 -2.08 -10.45
N MET A 122 -12.89 -2.41 -10.46
CA MET A 122 -12.05 -2.35 -11.66
C MET A 122 -12.50 -3.38 -12.72
N ALA A 123 -12.92 -4.58 -12.32
CA ALA A 123 -13.49 -5.58 -13.23
C ALA A 123 -14.79 -5.09 -13.85
N GLU A 124 -15.69 -4.54 -13.04
CA GLU A 124 -16.94 -3.94 -13.49
C GLU A 124 -16.69 -2.79 -14.48
N ALA A 125 -15.75 -1.89 -14.15
CA ALA A 125 -15.37 -0.79 -15.03
C ALA A 125 -14.81 -1.28 -16.38
N GLN A 126 -14.01 -2.34 -16.38
CA GLN A 126 -13.49 -2.94 -17.60
C GLN A 126 -14.60 -3.57 -18.45
N GLN A 127 -15.56 -4.28 -17.84
CA GLN A 127 -16.70 -4.84 -18.56
C GLN A 127 -17.57 -3.74 -19.17
N VAL A 128 -17.82 -2.66 -18.44
CA VAL A 128 -18.53 -1.49 -18.96
C VAL A 128 -17.76 -0.84 -20.11
N ALA A 129 -16.46 -0.64 -19.96
CA ALA A 129 -15.64 -0.01 -21.00
C ALA A 129 -15.53 -0.85 -22.28
N SER A 130 -15.59 -2.17 -22.17
CA SER A 130 -15.55 -3.09 -23.32
C SER A 130 -16.94 -3.36 -23.94
N GLY A 131 -18.01 -2.83 -23.33
CA GLY A 131 -19.39 -3.08 -23.76
C GLY A 131 -19.92 -4.47 -23.42
N GLN A 132 -19.20 -5.22 -22.58
CA GLN A 132 -19.66 -6.53 -22.07
C GLN A 132 -20.74 -6.38 -21.00
N ALA A 133 -20.81 -5.24 -20.35
CA ALA A 133 -21.82 -4.88 -19.38
C ALA A 133 -22.36 -3.48 -19.65
N SER A 134 -23.63 -3.24 -19.28
CA SER A 134 -24.22 -1.90 -19.34
C SER A 134 -24.34 -1.28 -17.95
N PRO A 135 -24.00 0.01 -17.76
CA PRO A 135 -24.26 0.73 -16.51
C PRO A 135 -25.70 0.64 -16.05
N SER A 136 -26.68 0.67 -16.97
CA SER A 136 -28.12 0.59 -16.71
C SER A 136 -28.67 -0.84 -16.59
N GLU A 137 -27.83 -1.86 -16.79
CA GLU A 137 -28.25 -3.26 -16.61
C GLU A 137 -28.75 -3.49 -15.19
N ARG A 138 -29.91 -4.15 -15.05
CA ARG A 138 -30.48 -4.43 -13.76
C ARG A 138 -30.04 -5.79 -13.24
N LEU A 139 -29.37 -5.77 -12.10
CA LEU A 139 -28.88 -6.95 -11.40
C LEU A 139 -29.76 -7.19 -10.18
N CYS A 140 -30.29 -8.40 -10.06
CA CYS A 140 -31.26 -8.71 -9.03
C CYS A 140 -30.60 -9.33 -7.80
N PHE A 141 -31.10 -8.96 -6.64
CA PHE A 141 -30.74 -9.52 -5.34
C PHE A 141 -31.09 -11.02 -5.28
N ASP A 142 -30.23 -11.77 -4.64
CA ASP A 142 -30.47 -13.15 -4.21
C ASP A 142 -30.27 -13.20 -2.68
N PRO A 143 -31.08 -13.91 -1.91
CA PRO A 143 -30.93 -13.99 -0.45
C PRO A 143 -29.49 -14.41 0.00
N ARG A 144 -28.73 -15.09 -0.84
CA ARG A 144 -27.33 -15.45 -0.58
C ARG A 144 -26.36 -14.27 -0.64
N ASP A 145 -26.79 -13.15 -1.25
CA ASP A 145 -25.98 -11.93 -1.32
C ASP A 145 -26.11 -11.09 -0.04
N ALA A 146 -27.11 -11.40 0.81
CA ALA A 146 -27.44 -10.60 1.99
C ALA A 146 -26.28 -10.56 3.00
N GLU A 147 -25.85 -9.35 3.34
CA GLU A 147 -24.94 -9.07 4.43
C GLU A 147 -25.27 -7.70 5.03
N ASP A 148 -24.86 -7.49 6.28
CA ASP A 148 -25.05 -6.20 6.94
C ASP A 148 -24.35 -5.07 6.18
N GLY A 149 -25.03 -3.94 6.05
CA GLY A 149 -24.52 -2.80 5.28
C GLY A 149 -25.34 -1.54 5.46
N TRP A 150 -25.10 -0.56 4.59
CA TRP A 150 -25.73 0.75 4.64
C TRP A 150 -27.18 0.76 4.18
N PHE A 151 -27.54 -0.14 3.28
CA PHE A 151 -28.84 -0.14 2.61
C PHE A 151 -29.68 -1.33 3.07
N THR A 152 -30.96 -1.09 3.29
CA THR A 152 -31.93 -2.08 3.80
C THR A 152 -33.05 -2.37 2.81
N ASP A 153 -32.94 -1.89 1.58
CA ASP A 153 -33.94 -2.03 0.52
C ASP A 153 -33.73 -3.28 -0.37
N TYR A 154 -32.82 -4.16 0.06
CA TYR A 154 -32.64 -5.47 -0.57
C TYR A 154 -33.76 -6.45 -0.10
N GLY A 155 -34.33 -7.13 -1.07
CA GLY A 155 -35.38 -8.12 -0.78
C GLY A 155 -35.73 -8.93 -2.02
N ASP A 156 -36.55 -9.95 -1.86
CA ASP A 156 -36.99 -10.84 -2.94
C ASP A 156 -37.60 -10.04 -4.10
N GLY A 157 -37.02 -10.23 -5.30
CA GLY A 157 -37.43 -9.54 -6.52
C GLY A 157 -36.88 -8.13 -6.68
N SER A 158 -36.14 -7.58 -5.72
CA SER A 158 -35.48 -6.29 -5.91
C SER A 158 -34.34 -6.39 -6.90
N CYS A 159 -34.21 -5.42 -7.81
CA CYS A 159 -33.15 -5.33 -8.79
C CYS A 159 -32.67 -3.87 -8.86
N PHE A 160 -31.37 -3.68 -8.96
CA PHE A 160 -30.69 -2.39 -8.98
C PHE A 160 -29.88 -2.27 -10.26
N THR A 161 -29.65 -1.07 -10.76
CA THR A 161 -28.72 -0.89 -11.87
C THR A 161 -27.30 -1.21 -11.44
N ARG A 162 -26.46 -1.59 -12.39
CA ARG A 162 -25.03 -1.81 -12.14
C ARG A 162 -24.37 -0.55 -11.55
N ASP A 163 -24.74 0.64 -12.04
CA ASP A 163 -24.30 1.92 -11.50
C ASP A 163 -24.68 2.12 -10.02
N GLU A 164 -25.94 1.83 -9.67
CA GLU A 164 -26.40 1.92 -8.27
C GLU A 164 -25.60 0.98 -7.36
N LEU A 165 -25.39 -0.25 -7.78
CA LEU A 165 -24.63 -1.23 -7.00
C LEU A 165 -23.15 -0.82 -6.89
N ALA A 166 -22.57 -0.29 -7.96
CA ALA A 166 -21.19 0.21 -7.91
C ALA A 166 -21.04 1.38 -6.94
N VAL A 167 -21.99 2.33 -6.94
CA VAL A 167 -21.99 3.45 -5.98
C VAL A 167 -22.15 2.94 -4.55
N ARG A 168 -23.07 1.99 -4.29
CA ARG A 168 -23.28 1.39 -2.97
C ARG A 168 -21.99 0.67 -2.49
N ALA A 169 -21.41 -0.19 -3.32
CA ALA A 169 -20.20 -0.95 -2.98
C ALA A 169 -18.95 -0.07 -2.87
N GLY A 170 -18.80 0.93 -3.74
CA GLY A 170 -17.63 1.80 -3.79
C GLY A 170 -17.68 2.91 -2.75
N ARG A 171 -18.65 3.79 -2.86
CA ARG A 171 -18.75 5.00 -2.02
C ARG A 171 -19.14 4.69 -0.59
N TYR A 172 -20.09 3.78 -0.38
CA TYR A 172 -20.59 3.42 0.95
C TYR A 172 -20.01 2.12 1.49
N SER A 173 -19.23 1.42 0.68
CA SER A 173 -18.68 0.11 1.06
C SER A 173 -19.73 -0.95 1.39
N ASP A 174 -20.94 -0.85 0.84
CA ASP A 174 -22.04 -1.76 1.11
C ASP A 174 -21.70 -3.19 0.67
N ASN A 175 -21.93 -4.15 1.57
CA ASN A 175 -21.51 -5.53 1.36
C ASN A 175 -22.48 -6.28 0.45
N THR A 176 -23.80 -6.11 0.64
CA THR A 176 -24.79 -6.77 -0.22
C THR A 176 -24.65 -6.34 -1.68
N ALA A 177 -24.44 -5.05 -1.94
CA ALA A 177 -24.17 -4.57 -3.31
C ALA A 177 -22.90 -5.22 -3.91
N ALA A 178 -21.85 -5.33 -3.13
CA ALA A 178 -20.61 -5.97 -3.59
C ALA A 178 -20.80 -7.47 -3.87
N HIS A 179 -21.61 -8.18 -3.05
CA HIS A 179 -21.92 -9.60 -3.25
C HIS A 179 -22.72 -9.82 -4.53
N ILE A 180 -23.72 -8.97 -4.80
CA ILE A 180 -24.45 -9.00 -6.07
C ILE A 180 -23.45 -8.84 -7.24
N LEU A 181 -22.59 -7.83 -7.21
CA LEU A 181 -21.60 -7.61 -8.27
C LEU A 181 -20.65 -8.80 -8.41
N VAL A 182 -20.11 -9.36 -7.32
CA VAL A 182 -19.26 -10.57 -7.38
C VAL A 182 -19.98 -11.73 -8.04
N ARG A 183 -21.25 -11.97 -7.68
CA ARG A 183 -22.04 -13.03 -8.28
C ARG A 183 -22.22 -12.84 -9.80
N TYR A 184 -22.53 -11.63 -10.24
CA TYR A 184 -22.67 -11.32 -11.67
C TYR A 184 -21.34 -11.28 -12.42
N LEU A 185 -20.22 -11.04 -11.73
CA LEU A 185 -18.86 -11.18 -12.29
C LEU A 185 -18.51 -12.66 -12.59
N GLY A 186 -19.25 -13.61 -12.00
CA GLY A 186 -18.98 -15.05 -12.10
C GLY A 186 -18.39 -15.66 -10.83
N GLY A 187 -18.60 -15.00 -9.69
CA GLY A 187 -18.22 -15.47 -8.36
C GLY A 187 -16.79 -15.14 -7.95
N PRO A 188 -16.40 -15.55 -6.73
CA PRO A 188 -15.08 -15.28 -6.15
C PRO A 188 -13.90 -15.75 -7.00
N ASP A 189 -14.04 -16.86 -7.69
CA ASP A 189 -13.00 -17.37 -8.58
C ASP A 189 -12.75 -16.44 -9.76
N ALA A 190 -13.81 -15.86 -10.34
CA ALA A 190 -13.67 -14.88 -11.41
C ALA A 190 -12.98 -13.63 -10.93
N LEU A 191 -13.35 -13.12 -9.74
CA LEU A 191 -12.68 -11.99 -9.08
C LEU A 191 -11.19 -12.27 -8.87
N ASN A 192 -10.83 -13.41 -8.31
CA ASN A 192 -9.43 -13.79 -8.07
C ASN A 192 -8.64 -13.96 -9.37
N ARG A 193 -9.22 -14.56 -10.41
CA ARG A 193 -8.58 -14.65 -11.74
C ARG A 193 -8.32 -13.26 -12.32
N PHE A 194 -9.30 -12.38 -12.25
CA PHE A 194 -9.14 -11.00 -12.70
C PHE A 194 -8.01 -10.31 -11.94
N ALA A 195 -8.05 -10.29 -10.60
CA ALA A 195 -7.03 -9.68 -9.76
C ALA A 195 -5.61 -10.19 -10.08
N LYS A 196 -5.43 -11.50 -10.22
CA LYS A 196 -4.15 -12.12 -10.56
C LYS A 196 -3.65 -11.74 -11.96
N SER A 197 -4.54 -11.47 -12.91
CA SER A 197 -4.19 -11.16 -14.30
C SER A 197 -3.42 -9.84 -14.45
N PHE A 198 -3.57 -8.91 -13.52
CA PHE A 198 -2.86 -7.63 -13.53
C PHE A 198 -1.94 -7.40 -12.30
N GLY A 199 -1.58 -8.47 -11.60
CA GLY A 199 -0.45 -8.42 -10.68
C GLY A 199 -0.75 -8.63 -9.20
N MET A 200 -2.00 -8.76 -8.76
CA MET A 200 -2.35 -9.09 -7.37
C MET A 200 -2.11 -10.59 -7.10
N LYS A 201 -0.84 -10.98 -7.03
CA LYS A 201 -0.47 -12.41 -6.99
C LYS A 201 -0.48 -13.01 -5.60
N ALA A 202 -0.28 -12.18 -4.57
CA ALA A 202 -0.23 -12.58 -3.16
C ALA A 202 -1.60 -12.50 -2.48
N SER A 203 -2.58 -11.85 -3.13
CA SER A 203 -3.95 -11.73 -2.61
C SER A 203 -4.76 -13.00 -2.85
N ALA A 204 -5.59 -13.32 -1.84
CA ALA A 204 -6.65 -14.32 -1.93
C ALA A 204 -7.94 -13.64 -1.46
N LEU A 205 -8.79 -13.27 -2.42
CA LEU A 205 -9.97 -12.43 -2.17
C LEU A 205 -11.20 -13.31 -1.93
N TRP A 206 -12.03 -12.91 -0.97
CA TRP A 206 -13.25 -13.54 -0.52
C TRP A 206 -13.04 -14.52 0.65
N ASP A 207 -12.50 -15.69 0.42
CA ASP A 207 -12.22 -16.69 1.45
C ASP A 207 -10.97 -17.51 1.06
N PRO A 208 -9.84 -17.34 1.78
CA PRO A 208 -9.60 -16.29 2.76
C PRO A 208 -9.63 -14.91 2.11
N ASN A 209 -9.97 -13.85 2.89
CA ASN A 209 -10.00 -12.48 2.38
C ASN A 209 -8.73 -11.74 2.79
N THR A 210 -7.65 -11.93 2.03
CA THR A 210 -6.34 -11.35 2.34
C THR A 210 -5.76 -10.60 1.15
N THR A 211 -4.97 -9.57 1.45
CA THR A 211 -4.26 -8.77 0.44
C THR A 211 -2.92 -8.27 0.97
N THR A 212 -2.16 -7.59 0.13
CA THR A 212 -0.92 -6.90 0.47
C THR A 212 -0.93 -5.48 -0.07
N ALA A 213 -0.17 -4.58 0.54
CA ALA A 213 -0.06 -3.20 0.03
C ALA A 213 0.52 -3.17 -1.40
N ASP A 214 1.48 -4.05 -1.71
CA ASP A 214 2.05 -4.15 -3.06
C ASP A 214 1.02 -4.60 -4.11
N ASP A 215 0.15 -5.55 -3.77
CA ASP A 215 -0.90 -6.01 -4.67
C ASP A 215 -1.95 -4.92 -4.93
N LEU A 216 -2.39 -4.22 -3.89
CA LEU A 216 -3.31 -3.08 -4.05
C LEU A 216 -2.68 -1.97 -4.90
N THR A 217 -1.40 -1.68 -4.68
CA THR A 217 -0.66 -0.72 -5.51
C THR A 217 -0.57 -1.20 -6.96
N ALA A 218 -0.31 -2.48 -7.20
CA ALA A 218 -0.29 -3.03 -8.56
C ALA A 218 -1.63 -2.86 -9.28
N ALA A 219 -2.76 -3.05 -8.57
CA ALA A 219 -4.10 -2.82 -9.11
C ALA A 219 -4.28 -1.36 -9.55
N TRP A 220 -4.02 -0.41 -8.66
CA TRP A 220 -4.17 1.01 -8.95
C TRP A 220 -3.21 1.53 -10.02
N VAL A 221 -1.97 1.03 -10.07
CA VAL A 221 -1.02 1.38 -11.13
C VAL A 221 -1.54 0.95 -12.50
N ASN A 222 -2.08 -0.27 -12.61
CA ASN A 222 -2.65 -0.73 -13.87
C ASN A 222 -3.89 0.06 -14.27
N GLU A 223 -4.73 0.43 -13.31
CA GLU A 223 -5.90 1.26 -13.54
C GLU A 223 -5.49 2.68 -13.98
N ALA A 224 -4.63 3.36 -13.22
CA ALA A 224 -4.18 4.72 -13.50
C ALA A 224 -3.47 4.85 -14.87
N LEU A 225 -2.76 3.80 -15.29
CA LEU A 225 -2.12 3.72 -16.62
C LEU A 225 -3.09 3.32 -17.73
N GLY A 226 -4.37 3.14 -17.44
CA GLY A 226 -5.43 2.82 -18.41
C GLY A 226 -5.38 1.39 -18.93
N ARG A 227 -4.66 0.47 -18.29
CA ARG A 227 -4.55 -0.93 -18.73
C ARG A 227 -5.81 -1.75 -18.47
N LEU A 228 -6.71 -1.25 -17.62
CA LEU A 228 -7.95 -1.91 -17.21
C LEU A 228 -9.19 -1.25 -17.88
N GLY A 229 -9.15 -1.03 -19.18
CA GLY A 229 -10.27 -0.47 -19.94
C GLY A 229 -10.11 1.01 -20.33
N GLY A 230 -8.96 1.61 -20.05
CA GLY A 230 -8.58 2.96 -20.47
C GLY A 230 -9.44 4.05 -19.85
N THR A 231 -9.46 5.22 -20.50
CA THR A 231 -10.19 6.38 -19.98
C THR A 231 -11.70 6.18 -19.88
N THR A 232 -12.27 5.21 -20.59
CA THR A 232 -13.70 4.87 -20.47
C THR A 232 -13.98 4.18 -19.13
N ALA A 233 -13.15 3.23 -18.72
CA ALA A 233 -13.24 2.60 -17.41
C ALA A 233 -13.02 3.63 -16.30
N GLN A 234 -11.97 4.46 -16.41
CA GLN A 234 -11.66 5.52 -15.43
C GLN A 234 -12.82 6.51 -15.24
N ARG A 235 -13.45 6.97 -16.30
CA ARG A 235 -14.61 7.88 -16.21
C ARG A 235 -15.80 7.28 -15.49
N TRP A 236 -15.97 5.96 -15.56
CA TRP A 236 -17.03 5.27 -14.83
C TRP A 236 -16.64 5.01 -13.38
N LEU A 237 -15.40 4.57 -13.14
CA LEU A 237 -14.91 4.11 -11.84
C LEU A 237 -14.61 5.26 -10.86
N TYR A 238 -13.92 6.32 -11.32
CA TYR A 238 -13.38 7.34 -10.41
C TYR A 238 -14.44 8.09 -9.62
N PRO A 239 -15.60 8.48 -10.18
CA PRO A 239 -16.68 9.10 -9.40
C PRO A 239 -17.25 8.20 -8.31
N VAL A 240 -17.16 6.87 -8.49
CA VAL A 240 -17.64 5.87 -7.51
C VAL A 240 -16.71 5.78 -6.31
N LEU A 241 -15.41 6.04 -6.51
CA LEU A 241 -14.34 5.89 -5.53
C LEU A 241 -13.74 7.24 -5.08
N SER A 242 -14.39 8.34 -5.36
CA SER A 242 -14.02 9.68 -4.88
C SER A 242 -15.10 10.22 -3.94
N HIS A 243 -14.68 10.97 -2.91
CA HIS A 243 -15.59 11.51 -1.90
C HIS A 243 -16.49 10.42 -1.31
N THR A 244 -15.84 9.41 -0.75
CA THR A 244 -16.49 8.25 -0.16
C THR A 244 -17.08 8.58 1.23
N ALA A 245 -17.80 7.66 1.83
CA ALA A 245 -18.24 7.80 3.22
C ALA A 245 -17.10 7.67 4.24
N TYR A 246 -15.89 7.30 3.80
CA TYR A 246 -14.75 6.96 4.65
C TYR A 246 -13.48 7.68 4.21
N GLU A 247 -13.30 8.93 4.64
CA GLU A 247 -12.18 9.79 4.24
C GLU A 247 -11.06 9.87 5.31
N HIS A 248 -11.04 8.94 6.29
CA HIS A 248 -10.17 9.02 7.47
C HIS A 248 -8.72 8.61 7.20
N GLY A 249 -8.47 7.86 6.11
CA GLY A 249 -7.16 7.32 5.75
C GLY A 249 -6.33 8.28 4.90
N ILE A 250 -5.99 7.85 3.69
CA ILE A 250 -5.15 8.62 2.76
C ILE A 250 -5.69 10.03 2.50
N PRO A 251 -7.01 10.25 2.25
CA PRO A 251 -7.52 11.59 2.03
C PRO A 251 -7.27 12.56 3.19
N ALA A 252 -7.35 12.09 4.44
CA ALA A 252 -7.13 12.93 5.62
C ALA A 252 -5.72 13.51 5.72
N GLY A 253 -4.73 12.92 5.05
CA GLY A 253 -3.36 13.42 4.98
C GLY A 253 -3.09 14.41 3.85
N LEU A 254 -4.11 14.76 3.04
CA LEU A 254 -3.96 15.52 1.80
C LEU A 254 -4.75 16.83 1.83
N PRO A 255 -4.35 17.86 1.06
CA PRO A 255 -5.16 19.06 0.90
C PRO A 255 -6.42 18.75 0.09
N GLY A 256 -7.51 19.48 0.35
CA GLY A 256 -8.78 19.33 -0.38
C GLY A 256 -8.71 19.63 -1.89
N SER A 257 -7.59 20.16 -2.37
CA SER A 257 -7.33 20.35 -3.81
C SER A 257 -6.79 19.09 -4.51
N ALA A 258 -6.39 18.07 -3.76
CA ALA A 258 -5.97 16.80 -4.33
C ALA A 258 -7.19 15.94 -4.72
N THR A 259 -7.17 15.36 -5.90
CA THR A 259 -8.13 14.32 -6.27
C THR A 259 -7.63 12.99 -5.74
N VAL A 260 -8.44 12.34 -4.93
CA VAL A 260 -8.15 11.04 -4.34
C VAL A 260 -9.22 10.04 -4.81
N VAL A 261 -8.79 9.03 -5.54
CA VAL A 261 -9.63 7.90 -5.94
C VAL A 261 -9.17 6.72 -5.09
N HIS A 262 -9.99 6.28 -4.14
CA HIS A 262 -9.51 5.34 -3.12
C HIS A 262 -10.59 4.37 -2.65
N LYS A 263 -10.15 3.32 -1.98
CA LYS A 263 -11.03 2.39 -1.30
C LYS A 263 -10.42 1.92 0.00
N VAL A 264 -11.19 2.07 1.06
CA VAL A 264 -10.84 1.55 2.39
C VAL A 264 -11.34 0.12 2.58
N GLY A 265 -10.70 -0.58 3.53
CA GLY A 265 -11.18 -1.84 4.09
C GLY A 265 -10.80 -1.92 5.55
N ALA A 266 -11.77 -2.04 6.46
CA ALA A 266 -11.51 -2.14 7.89
C ALA A 266 -12.36 -3.25 8.51
N MET A 267 -11.71 -4.10 9.29
CA MET A 267 -12.32 -5.14 10.10
C MET A 267 -11.28 -5.83 10.99
N TYR A 268 -11.68 -6.25 12.16
CA TYR A 268 -10.86 -7.05 13.08
C TYR A 268 -9.54 -6.40 13.52
N GLY A 269 -9.46 -5.06 13.58
CA GLY A 269 -8.25 -4.33 13.93
C GLY A 269 -7.26 -4.19 12.78
N THR A 270 -7.70 -4.46 11.56
CA THR A 270 -6.94 -4.18 10.33
C THR A 270 -7.60 -3.05 9.58
N GLU A 271 -6.87 -1.98 9.26
CA GLU A 271 -7.26 -0.86 8.42
C GLU A 271 -6.41 -0.84 7.16
N ASN A 272 -7.08 -0.83 6.01
CA ASN A 272 -6.45 -0.68 4.69
C ASN A 272 -6.98 0.57 4.02
N ASP A 273 -6.11 1.33 3.36
CA ASP A 273 -6.52 2.31 2.37
C ASP A 273 -5.58 2.26 1.18
N SER A 274 -6.13 2.27 -0.03
CA SER A 274 -5.37 2.25 -1.25
C SER A 274 -5.94 3.25 -2.24
N ALA A 275 -5.08 4.09 -2.83
CA ALA A 275 -5.49 5.26 -3.58
C ALA A 275 -4.62 5.52 -4.81
N TYR A 276 -5.26 6.08 -5.84
CA TYR A 276 -4.62 6.88 -6.87
C TYR A 276 -4.83 8.36 -6.53
N VAL A 277 -3.73 9.11 -6.38
CA VAL A 277 -3.73 10.52 -5.98
C VAL A 277 -3.22 11.37 -7.12
N VAL A 278 -3.94 12.47 -7.43
CA VAL A 278 -3.57 13.44 -8.47
C VAL A 278 -3.74 14.86 -7.97
N ASN A 279 -2.73 15.71 -8.24
CA ASN A 279 -2.84 17.16 -8.08
C ASN A 279 -1.94 17.88 -9.10
N GLY A 280 -2.54 18.48 -10.10
CA GLY A 280 -1.80 19.13 -11.17
C GLY A 280 -0.87 18.17 -11.91
N ARG A 281 0.46 18.36 -11.74
CA ARG A 281 1.49 17.51 -12.32
C ARG A 281 1.91 16.34 -11.44
N ILE A 282 1.50 16.32 -10.19
CA ILE A 282 1.80 15.26 -9.24
C ILE A 282 0.79 14.13 -9.45
N SER A 283 1.26 12.90 -9.62
CA SER A 283 0.42 11.72 -9.56
C SER A 283 1.21 10.52 -9.02
N TYR A 284 0.59 9.79 -8.10
CA TYR A 284 1.15 8.59 -7.51
C TYR A 284 0.05 7.64 -7.04
N VAL A 285 0.43 6.39 -6.80
CA VAL A 285 -0.39 5.39 -6.12
C VAL A 285 0.20 5.13 -4.75
N LEU A 286 -0.65 5.07 -3.75
CA LEU A 286 -0.30 4.74 -2.38
C LEU A 286 -1.25 3.69 -1.84
N SER A 287 -0.71 2.65 -1.23
CA SER A 287 -1.47 1.66 -0.46
C SER A 287 -0.82 1.49 0.92
N VAL A 288 -1.64 1.56 1.96
CA VAL A 288 -1.22 1.39 3.34
C VAL A 288 -2.15 0.40 4.03
N SER A 289 -1.56 -0.55 4.74
CA SER A 289 -2.26 -1.49 5.62
C SER A 289 -1.69 -1.37 7.02
N VAL A 290 -2.55 -1.32 8.03
CA VAL A 290 -2.20 -1.23 9.46
C VAL A 290 -2.98 -2.31 10.19
N ASP A 291 -2.33 -3.02 11.12
CA ASP A 291 -2.95 -4.09 11.90
C ASP A 291 -2.41 -4.12 13.34
N GLY A 292 -3.28 -4.52 14.28
CA GLY A 292 -2.89 -4.79 15.66
C GLY A 292 -2.95 -3.60 16.62
N ILE A 293 -3.63 -2.51 16.24
CA ILE A 293 -3.95 -1.36 17.12
C ILE A 293 -5.42 -1.01 17.00
N ASP A 294 -5.91 -0.04 17.79
CA ASP A 294 -7.31 0.41 17.68
C ASP A 294 -7.57 1.13 16.35
N GLU A 295 -8.80 1.06 15.87
CA GLU A 295 -9.21 1.56 14.56
C GLU A 295 -8.87 3.05 14.35
N ALA A 296 -9.14 3.91 15.34
CA ALA A 296 -8.87 5.35 15.22
C ALA A 296 -7.37 5.64 15.13
N ALA A 297 -6.54 4.89 15.87
CA ALA A 297 -5.09 4.98 15.78
C ALA A 297 -4.60 4.45 14.42
N GLY A 298 -5.17 3.36 13.90
CA GLY A 298 -4.86 2.82 12.58
C GLY A 298 -5.09 3.85 11.47
N TRP A 299 -6.26 4.47 11.44
CA TRP A 299 -6.56 5.56 10.51
C TRP A 299 -5.59 6.75 10.64
N SER A 300 -5.24 7.13 11.88
CA SER A 300 -4.27 8.19 12.12
C SER A 300 -2.88 7.87 11.57
N VAL A 301 -2.43 6.62 11.66
CA VAL A 301 -1.16 6.17 11.08
C VAL A 301 -1.20 6.30 9.55
N ILE A 302 -2.27 5.83 8.90
CA ILE A 302 -2.46 5.95 7.45
C ILE A 302 -2.43 7.42 7.00
N ALA A 303 -3.17 8.29 7.69
CA ALA A 303 -3.19 9.72 7.39
C ALA A 303 -1.82 10.40 7.55
N ARG A 304 -1.05 10.06 8.60
CA ARG A 304 0.32 10.57 8.80
C ARG A 304 1.28 10.12 7.71
N ILE A 305 1.20 8.87 7.28
CA ILE A 305 1.98 8.32 6.16
C ILE A 305 1.65 9.10 4.89
N SER A 306 0.36 9.26 4.59
CA SER A 306 -0.12 10.03 3.43
C SER A 306 0.38 11.48 3.44
N ALA A 307 0.26 12.18 4.58
CA ALA A 307 0.74 13.55 4.72
C ALA A 307 2.26 13.67 4.52
N ARG A 308 3.05 12.70 5.03
CA ARG A 308 4.50 12.70 4.84
C ARG A 308 4.91 12.47 3.39
N ILE A 309 4.23 11.57 2.69
CA ILE A 309 4.43 11.33 1.27
C ILE A 309 4.07 12.57 0.46
N TRP A 310 2.94 13.22 0.78
CA TRP A 310 2.54 14.46 0.12
C TRP A 310 3.58 15.57 0.25
N GLN A 311 4.15 15.79 1.45
CA GLN A 311 5.24 16.74 1.65
C GLN A 311 6.46 16.42 0.78
N TYR A 312 6.81 15.15 0.64
CA TYR A 312 7.88 14.72 -0.22
C TYR A 312 7.55 15.00 -1.70
N GLU A 313 6.36 14.66 -2.18
CA GLU A 313 5.93 14.92 -3.56
C GLU A 313 5.99 16.41 -3.92
N LEU A 314 5.61 17.30 -2.99
CA LEU A 314 5.73 18.75 -3.17
C LEU A 314 7.18 19.22 -3.23
N SER A 315 8.10 18.54 -2.56
CA SER A 315 9.52 18.91 -2.51
C SER A 315 10.34 18.42 -3.69
N ARG A 316 9.75 17.59 -4.58
CA ARG A 316 10.46 17.06 -5.74
C ARG A 316 10.89 18.18 -6.68
N PRO A 317 12.18 18.26 -7.07
CA PRO A 317 12.72 19.38 -7.85
C PRO A 317 11.98 19.65 -9.15
N GLU A 318 11.49 18.61 -9.79
CA GLU A 318 10.76 18.70 -11.06
C GLU A 318 9.38 19.38 -10.95
N PHE A 319 8.86 19.54 -9.73
CA PHE A 319 7.59 20.21 -9.46
C PHE A 319 7.76 21.59 -8.82
N VAL A 320 8.96 21.93 -8.34
CA VAL A 320 9.27 23.25 -7.82
C VAL A 320 9.33 24.24 -8.98
N VAL A 321 8.42 25.21 -8.99
CA VAL A 321 8.49 26.32 -9.95
C VAL A 321 9.67 27.21 -9.56
N PRO A 322 10.68 27.44 -10.45
CA PRO A 322 11.74 28.39 -10.12
C PRO A 322 11.16 29.76 -9.87
N VAL A 323 11.47 30.36 -8.72
CA VAL A 323 11.20 31.77 -8.48
C VAL A 323 12.14 32.54 -9.39
N ILE A 324 11.64 33.06 -10.50
CA ILE A 324 12.40 33.95 -11.37
C ILE A 324 12.50 35.28 -10.60
N PRO A 325 13.71 35.74 -10.24
CA PRO A 325 13.85 37.04 -9.61
C PRO A 325 13.28 38.11 -10.55
N PRO A 326 12.64 39.16 -10.01
CA PRO A 326 12.18 40.26 -10.85
C PRO A 326 13.37 40.80 -11.65
N GLU A 327 13.16 40.94 -12.97
CA GLU A 327 14.19 41.49 -13.88
C GLU A 327 14.67 42.83 -13.33
N ALA A 328 15.97 42.97 -13.13
CA ALA A 328 16.54 44.24 -12.68
C ALA A 328 16.13 45.34 -13.61
N PRO A 329 15.70 46.52 -13.11
CA PRO A 329 15.26 47.63 -13.96
C PRO A 329 16.36 47.95 -14.98
N ARG A 330 16.02 47.94 -16.28
CA ARG A 330 16.95 48.31 -17.37
C ARG A 330 17.40 49.75 -17.12
N GLN A 331 18.70 49.97 -16.98
CA GLN A 331 19.22 51.33 -16.92
C GLN A 331 18.89 52.06 -18.22
N PRO A 332 18.44 53.33 -18.16
CA PRO A 332 18.16 54.08 -19.38
C PRO A 332 19.47 54.21 -20.18
N GLU A 333 19.40 53.84 -21.48
CA GLU A 333 20.49 54.09 -22.42
C GLU A 333 20.80 55.59 -22.47
N THR A 334 21.95 55.98 -21.98
CA THR A 334 22.47 57.33 -22.21
C THR A 334 22.86 57.40 -23.68
N ARG A 335 22.02 58.08 -24.49
CA ARG A 335 22.41 58.47 -25.83
C ARG A 335 23.35 59.66 -25.74
N TYR A 336 24.56 59.48 -26.22
CA TYR A 336 25.52 60.53 -26.50
C TYR A 336 25.30 61.09 -27.95
#